data_89653f7a69f2b94195053a8ccd9fb12f
#
_entry.id   89653f7a69f2b94195053a8ccd9fb12f
#
_cell.length_a   1.000
_cell.length_b   1.000
_cell.length_c   1.000
_cell.angle_alpha   90.00
_cell.angle_beta   90.00
_cell.angle_gamma   90.00
#
_symmetry.space_group_name_H-M   'P 1'
#
loop_
_entity.id
_entity.type
_entity.pdbx_description
1 polymer ?
#
loop_
_entity_poly.entity_id
_entity_poly.type
_entity_poly.pdbx_seq_one_letter_code
_entity_poly.pdbx_strand_id
1 'polypeptide(L)'
;MGTTGGGLTLRHEVPTPALILDLDVLDRNIATMVERAGTLGVALRPHAKSHKCIEIAQRLLRAGAIGASCATLGEAEAMADGGISGILLTSPVASLNQLARLQRLLVRGAEVGAVADHPGNIEAYAAVARAAGRQLDVYVDFDFGLGRTGCVEYDDAIALAGAIKANPHLAFRGLQA
;
A
#
# COMPACT_ATOMS: atom_id res chain seq x y z
N MET A 1 -3.84 1.42 26.36
CA MET A 1 -3.23 0.84 27.57
C MET A 1 -2.59 -0.47 27.15
N GLY A 2 -1.30 -0.43 26.86
CA GLY A 2 -0.52 -1.62 26.51
C GLY A 2 0.04 -2.23 27.76
N THR A 3 -0.36 -3.43 28.09
CA THR A 3 0.29 -4.21 29.14
C THR A 3 1.48 -4.94 28.53
N THR A 4 2.65 -4.37 28.70
CA THR A 4 3.92 -5.06 28.58
C THR A 4 4.11 -5.90 29.83
N GLY A 5 3.52 -7.05 29.89
CA GLY A 5 3.81 -8.10 30.85
C GLY A 5 4.28 -9.33 30.09
N GLY A 6 5.59 -9.46 29.90
CA GLY A 6 6.18 -10.60 29.24
C GLY A 6 6.14 -11.86 30.11
N GLY A 7 4.96 -12.40 30.35
CA GLY A 7 4.80 -13.78 30.81
C GLY A 7 4.79 -14.69 29.60
N LEU A 8 5.65 -15.71 29.56
CA LEU A 8 5.57 -16.79 28.57
C LEU A 8 4.23 -17.49 28.75
N THR A 9 3.27 -17.20 27.86
CA THR A 9 2.02 -17.95 27.78
C THR A 9 2.32 -19.29 27.15
N LEU A 10 2.08 -20.36 27.88
CA LEU A 10 2.29 -21.70 27.38
C LEU A 10 1.23 -22.04 26.32
N ARG A 11 1.60 -22.80 25.29
CA ARG A 11 0.71 -23.15 24.17
C ARG A 11 -0.65 -23.70 24.62
N HIS A 12 -0.70 -24.46 25.72
CA HIS A 12 -1.93 -25.02 26.27
C HIS A 12 -2.79 -24.01 27.04
N GLU A 13 -2.28 -22.82 27.32
CA GLU A 13 -3.03 -21.72 27.96
C GLU A 13 -3.73 -20.81 26.94
N VAL A 14 -3.43 -20.99 25.65
CA VAL A 14 -4.02 -20.17 24.59
C VAL A 14 -5.46 -20.65 24.33
N PRO A 15 -6.47 -19.77 24.44
CA PRO A 15 -7.85 -20.13 24.11
C PRO A 15 -7.98 -20.63 22.66
N THR A 16 -8.78 -21.65 22.44
CA THR A 16 -9.03 -22.19 21.09
C THR A 16 -10.44 -21.80 20.59
N PRO A 17 -10.62 -21.56 19.28
CA PRO A 17 -9.58 -21.57 18.22
C PRO A 17 -8.69 -20.32 18.26
N ALA A 18 -7.37 -20.47 17.96
CA ALA A 18 -6.42 -19.37 17.88
C ALA A 18 -5.47 -19.54 16.68
N LEU A 19 -5.08 -18.41 16.09
CA LEU A 19 -3.98 -18.35 15.12
C LEU A 19 -2.67 -18.16 15.87
N ILE A 20 -1.73 -19.06 15.62
CA ILE A 20 -0.38 -18.99 16.20
C ILE A 20 0.61 -18.65 15.09
N LEU A 21 1.44 -17.64 15.31
CA LEU A 21 2.50 -17.24 14.41
C LEU A 21 3.84 -17.74 14.97
N ASP A 22 4.52 -18.61 14.22
CA ASP A 22 5.89 -18.98 14.47
C ASP A 22 6.82 -17.87 13.95
N LEU A 23 7.44 -17.14 14.86
CA LEU A 23 8.27 -15.98 14.53
C LEU A 23 9.56 -16.37 13.81
N ASP A 24 10.15 -17.53 14.13
CA ASP A 24 11.38 -17.98 13.48
C ASP A 24 11.11 -18.38 12.02
N VAL A 25 9.96 -19.01 11.78
CA VAL A 25 9.50 -19.33 10.41
C VAL A 25 9.18 -18.04 9.64
N LEU A 26 8.49 -17.10 10.26
CA LEU A 26 8.19 -15.80 9.65
C LEU A 26 9.47 -15.08 9.23
N ASP A 27 10.43 -14.95 10.14
CA ASP A 27 11.66 -14.22 9.88
C ASP A 27 12.51 -14.89 8.78
N ARG A 28 12.56 -16.24 8.74
CA ARG A 28 13.18 -16.96 7.62
C ARG A 28 12.48 -16.71 6.28
N ASN A 29 11.15 -16.72 6.27
CA ASN A 29 10.38 -16.45 5.05
C ASN A 29 10.59 -15.01 4.55
N ILE A 30 10.64 -14.04 5.45
CA ILE A 30 10.93 -12.64 5.13
C ILE A 30 12.34 -12.54 4.52
N ALA A 31 13.36 -13.11 5.18
CA ALA A 31 14.73 -13.08 4.71
C ALA A 31 14.86 -13.69 3.31
N THR A 32 14.26 -14.86 3.08
CA THR A 32 14.24 -15.54 1.78
C THR A 32 13.65 -14.66 0.68
N MET A 33 12.53 -13.97 0.94
CA MET A 33 11.88 -13.11 -0.06
C MET A 33 12.70 -11.86 -0.35
N VAL A 34 13.29 -11.24 0.68
CA VAL A 34 14.15 -10.07 0.53
C VAL A 34 15.42 -10.42 -0.27
N GLU A 35 16.07 -11.53 0.04
CA GLU A 35 17.23 -12.03 -0.70
C GLU A 35 16.89 -12.29 -2.16
N ARG A 36 15.76 -12.96 -2.43
CA ARG A 36 15.30 -13.23 -3.80
C ARG A 36 15.02 -11.96 -4.58
N ALA A 37 14.35 -10.98 -3.97
CA ALA A 37 14.10 -9.69 -4.59
C ALA A 37 15.41 -8.97 -4.93
N GLY A 38 16.35 -8.97 -3.99
CA GLY A 38 17.69 -8.39 -4.18
C GLY A 38 18.46 -9.06 -5.32
N THR A 39 18.44 -10.39 -5.41
CA THR A 39 19.07 -11.15 -6.50
C THR A 39 18.47 -10.81 -7.87
N LEU A 40 17.17 -10.54 -7.92
CA LEU A 40 16.46 -10.12 -9.14
C LEU A 40 16.59 -8.62 -9.46
N GLY A 41 17.20 -7.84 -8.58
CA GLY A 41 17.32 -6.38 -8.74
C GLY A 41 15.99 -5.65 -8.63
N VAL A 42 15.00 -6.21 -7.90
CA VAL A 42 13.68 -5.62 -7.72
C VAL A 42 13.41 -5.30 -6.25
N ALA A 43 12.57 -4.30 -6.01
CA ALA A 43 12.15 -3.94 -4.68
C ALA A 43 10.93 -4.77 -4.23
N LEU A 44 10.83 -5.02 -2.93
CA LEU A 44 9.72 -5.78 -2.33
C LEU A 44 8.75 -4.82 -1.62
N ARG A 45 7.47 -4.86 -1.99
CA ARG A 45 6.36 -4.16 -1.32
C ARG A 45 5.24 -5.15 -1.02
N PRO A 46 5.29 -5.84 0.13
CA PRO A 46 4.32 -6.88 0.48
C PRO A 46 2.92 -6.32 0.70
N HIS A 47 1.91 -7.16 0.44
CA HIS A 47 0.51 -6.76 0.58
C HIS A 47 0.01 -6.99 2.02
N ALA A 48 -0.36 -5.90 2.71
CA ALA A 48 -0.81 -5.92 4.11
C ALA A 48 -2.15 -6.66 4.32
N LYS A 49 -2.97 -6.80 3.27
CA LYS A 49 -4.28 -7.50 3.38
C LYS A 49 -4.17 -8.94 3.85
N SER A 50 -3.02 -9.60 3.64
CA SER A 50 -2.79 -10.99 4.03
C SER A 50 -2.61 -11.18 5.53
N HIS A 51 -2.03 -10.20 6.22
CA HIS A 51 -1.73 -10.31 7.66
C HIS A 51 -2.43 -9.25 8.53
N LYS A 52 -2.76 -8.06 7.99
CA LYS A 52 -3.43 -6.94 8.67
C LYS A 52 -2.81 -6.59 10.03
N CYS A 53 -1.49 -6.70 10.13
CA CYS A 53 -0.72 -6.55 11.36
C CYS A 53 0.41 -5.56 11.15
N ILE A 54 0.45 -4.52 11.97
CA ILE A 54 1.45 -3.44 11.89
C ILE A 54 2.84 -3.99 12.23
N GLU A 55 2.94 -4.85 13.24
CA GLU A 55 4.21 -5.43 13.69
C GLU A 55 4.86 -6.30 12.60
N ILE A 56 4.06 -7.04 11.82
CA ILE A 56 4.56 -7.80 10.66
C ILE A 56 5.02 -6.83 9.58
N ALA A 57 4.26 -5.79 9.27
CA ALA A 57 4.66 -4.78 8.30
C ALA A 57 5.97 -4.09 8.69
N GLN A 58 6.13 -3.75 9.97
CA GLN A 58 7.38 -3.19 10.51
C GLN A 58 8.56 -4.16 10.41
N ARG A 59 8.36 -5.48 10.63
CA ARG A 59 9.40 -6.51 10.41
C ARG A 59 9.83 -6.55 8.95
N LEU A 60 8.88 -6.51 8.03
CA LEU A 60 9.14 -6.47 6.58
C LEU A 60 9.95 -5.23 6.18
N LEU A 61 9.59 -4.04 6.68
CA LEU A 61 10.36 -2.80 6.44
C LEU A 61 11.79 -2.90 6.98
N ARG A 62 11.96 -3.39 8.22
CA ARG A 62 13.31 -3.58 8.79
C ARG A 62 14.16 -4.56 7.99
N ALA A 63 13.55 -5.52 7.33
CA ALA A 63 14.22 -6.49 6.48
C ALA A 63 14.55 -5.96 5.07
N GLY A 64 14.07 -4.77 4.68
CA GLY A 64 14.39 -4.15 3.40
C GLY A 64 13.20 -4.00 2.42
N ALA A 65 11.97 -4.28 2.87
CA ALA A 65 10.80 -3.92 2.06
C ALA A 65 10.66 -2.39 1.96
N ILE A 66 10.21 -1.90 0.80
CA ILE A 66 10.10 -0.46 0.51
C ILE A 66 8.76 0.15 0.95
N GLY A 67 7.89 -0.62 1.58
CA GLY A 67 6.58 -0.17 2.00
C GLY A 67 5.58 -1.32 2.10
N ALA A 68 4.30 -0.98 2.09
CA ALA A 68 3.20 -1.93 2.12
C ALA A 68 2.16 -1.62 1.04
N SER A 69 1.69 -2.65 0.33
CA SER A 69 0.51 -2.56 -0.54
C SER A 69 -0.76 -2.75 0.29
N CYS A 70 -1.76 -1.91 0.09
CA CYS A 70 -3.03 -1.92 0.79
C CYS A 70 -4.20 -1.99 -0.20
N ALA A 71 -5.17 -2.86 0.04
CA ALA A 71 -6.34 -3.00 -0.82
C ALA A 71 -7.39 -1.92 -0.53
N THR A 72 -7.41 -1.37 0.67
CA THR A 72 -8.41 -0.40 1.11
C THR A 72 -7.77 0.78 1.82
N LEU A 73 -8.48 1.92 1.83
CA LEU A 73 -8.07 3.08 2.61
C LEU A 73 -7.97 2.80 4.11
N GLY A 74 -8.85 1.95 4.66
CA GLY A 74 -8.77 1.58 6.07
C GLY A 74 -7.48 0.84 6.42
N GLU A 75 -7.02 -0.05 5.52
CA GLU A 75 -5.70 -0.67 5.68
C GLU A 75 -4.57 0.36 5.59
N ALA A 76 -4.62 1.27 4.62
CA ALA A 76 -3.61 2.31 4.45
C ALA A 76 -3.53 3.26 5.66
N GLU A 77 -4.69 3.67 6.21
CA GLU A 77 -4.76 4.48 7.43
C GLU A 77 -4.14 3.77 8.62
N ALA A 78 -4.49 2.49 8.84
CA ALA A 78 -3.93 1.69 9.93
C ALA A 78 -2.42 1.51 9.79
N MET A 79 -1.92 1.26 8.57
CA MET A 79 -0.48 1.15 8.31
C MET A 79 0.22 2.49 8.53
N ALA A 80 -0.33 3.60 8.06
CA ALA A 80 0.24 4.93 8.26
C ALA A 80 0.27 5.32 9.75
N ASP A 81 -0.80 5.02 10.50
CA ASP A 81 -0.87 5.24 11.95
C ASP A 81 0.15 4.37 12.71
N GLY A 82 0.49 3.20 12.17
CA GLY A 82 1.55 2.32 12.65
C GLY A 82 2.97 2.72 12.21
N GLY A 83 3.14 3.88 11.54
CA GLY A 83 4.45 4.37 11.11
C GLY A 83 5.01 3.68 9.87
N ILE A 84 4.17 3.00 9.08
CA ILE A 84 4.59 2.39 7.82
C ILE A 84 4.65 3.47 6.74
N SER A 85 5.80 3.60 6.09
CA SER A 85 6.02 4.46 4.92
C SER A 85 5.85 3.69 3.60
N GLY A 86 5.87 4.40 2.46
CA GLY A 86 5.83 3.78 1.14
C GLY A 86 4.55 2.98 0.88
N ILE A 87 3.42 3.43 1.38
CA ILE A 87 2.12 2.77 1.20
C ILE A 87 1.65 2.92 -0.25
N LEU A 88 1.14 1.84 -0.84
CA LEU A 88 0.48 1.86 -2.13
C LEU A 88 -0.96 1.35 -2.00
N LEU A 89 -1.93 2.19 -2.31
CA LEU A 89 -3.32 1.80 -2.51
C LEU A 89 -3.45 1.10 -3.86
N THR A 90 -3.77 -0.18 -3.85
CA THR A 90 -3.83 -1.05 -5.05
C THR A 90 -5.23 -1.16 -5.65
N SER A 91 -6.15 -0.32 -5.21
CA SER A 91 -7.49 -0.18 -5.79
C SER A 91 -7.80 1.30 -5.98
N PRO A 92 -8.43 1.68 -7.09
CA PRO A 92 -8.78 3.08 -7.35
C PRO A 92 -9.67 3.67 -6.26
N VAL A 93 -9.43 4.95 -5.93
CA VAL A 93 -10.21 5.70 -4.95
C VAL A 93 -11.15 6.63 -5.71
N ALA A 94 -12.47 6.41 -5.62
CA ALA A 94 -13.44 7.14 -6.43
C ALA A 94 -14.49 7.90 -5.64
N SER A 95 -14.90 7.43 -4.45
CA SER A 95 -15.96 8.10 -3.70
C SER A 95 -15.46 9.34 -2.98
N LEU A 96 -16.31 10.36 -2.84
CA LEU A 96 -15.98 11.62 -2.13
C LEU A 96 -15.49 11.36 -0.69
N ASN A 97 -16.09 10.41 0.00
CA ASN A 97 -15.65 10.05 1.35
C ASN A 97 -14.23 9.49 1.35
N GLN A 98 -13.92 8.59 0.42
CA GLN A 98 -12.58 8.01 0.30
C GLN A 98 -11.55 9.07 -0.11
N LEU A 99 -11.89 9.96 -1.03
CA LEU A 99 -11.02 11.07 -1.45
C LEU A 99 -10.70 12.01 -0.29
N ALA A 100 -11.70 12.34 0.56
CA ALA A 100 -11.47 13.12 1.76
C ALA A 100 -10.56 12.41 2.79
N ARG A 101 -10.63 11.09 2.87
CA ARG A 101 -9.74 10.28 3.73
C ARG A 101 -8.32 10.26 3.17
N LEU A 102 -8.15 10.08 1.86
CA LEU A 102 -6.85 10.15 1.18
C LEU A 102 -6.21 11.53 1.40
N GLN A 103 -6.99 12.60 1.28
CA GLN A 103 -6.51 13.95 1.58
C GLN A 103 -5.98 14.07 3.01
N ARG A 104 -6.70 13.54 4.01
CA ARG A 104 -6.24 13.56 5.40
C ARG A 104 -4.93 12.79 5.61
N LEU A 105 -4.73 11.67 4.92
CA LEU A 105 -3.45 10.96 4.93
C LEU A 105 -2.31 11.83 4.42
N LEU A 106 -2.51 12.50 3.27
CA LEU A 106 -1.51 13.41 2.70
C LEU A 106 -1.21 14.59 3.63
N VAL A 107 -2.24 15.23 4.19
CA VAL A 107 -2.08 16.37 5.13
C VAL A 107 -1.27 15.96 6.36
N ARG A 108 -1.46 14.75 6.88
CA ARG A 108 -0.69 14.21 8.01
C ARG A 108 0.74 13.80 7.65
N GLY A 109 1.13 13.94 6.39
CA GLY A 109 2.47 13.61 5.94
C GLY A 109 2.70 12.15 5.57
N ALA A 110 1.65 11.33 5.47
CA ALA A 110 1.79 9.94 5.06
C ALA A 110 2.37 9.84 3.63
N GLU A 111 3.31 8.92 3.45
CA GLU A 111 3.84 8.55 2.13
C GLU A 111 2.91 7.49 1.52
N VAL A 112 1.93 7.96 0.76
CA VAL A 112 0.92 7.11 0.13
C VAL A 112 0.85 7.40 -1.36
N GLY A 113 0.86 6.33 -2.17
CA GLY A 113 0.54 6.35 -3.59
C GLY A 113 -0.81 5.71 -3.87
N ALA A 114 -1.39 6.01 -5.01
CA ALA A 114 -2.66 5.46 -5.45
C ALA A 114 -2.59 4.99 -6.90
N VAL A 115 -3.52 4.12 -7.28
CA VAL A 115 -3.67 3.69 -8.67
C VAL A 115 -4.84 4.43 -9.34
N ALA A 116 -4.73 4.63 -10.65
CA ALA A 116 -5.75 5.24 -11.48
C ALA A 116 -5.98 4.40 -12.74
N ASP A 117 -7.23 4.13 -13.06
CA ASP A 117 -7.68 3.40 -14.26
C ASP A 117 -8.67 4.21 -15.11
N HIS A 118 -9.00 5.43 -14.67
CA HIS A 118 -9.97 6.30 -15.35
C HIS A 118 -9.55 7.77 -15.24
N PRO A 119 -9.79 8.62 -16.26
CA PRO A 119 -9.47 10.05 -16.22
C PRO A 119 -10.04 10.78 -14.99
N GLY A 120 -11.25 10.42 -14.54
CA GLY A 120 -11.87 10.98 -13.35
C GLY A 120 -11.08 10.73 -12.06
N ASN A 121 -10.29 9.65 -11.95
CA ASN A 121 -9.39 9.45 -10.82
C ASN A 121 -8.29 10.53 -10.81
N ILE A 122 -7.75 10.86 -11.99
CA ILE A 122 -6.65 11.82 -12.12
C ILE A 122 -7.11 13.20 -11.69
N GLU A 123 -8.29 13.64 -12.14
CA GLU A 123 -8.88 14.91 -11.75
C GLU A 123 -9.12 14.99 -10.23
N ALA A 124 -9.72 13.94 -9.67
CA ALA A 124 -10.00 13.84 -8.24
C ALA A 124 -8.70 13.81 -7.40
N TYR A 125 -7.70 13.04 -7.83
CA TYR A 125 -6.41 12.96 -7.13
C TYR A 125 -5.62 14.27 -7.21
N ALA A 126 -5.67 14.97 -8.33
CA ALA A 126 -5.08 16.29 -8.47
C ALA A 126 -5.72 17.31 -7.52
N ALA A 127 -7.04 17.28 -7.38
CA ALA A 127 -7.75 18.14 -6.44
C ALA A 127 -7.37 17.82 -4.98
N VAL A 128 -7.31 16.55 -4.61
CA VAL A 128 -6.88 16.08 -3.28
C VAL A 128 -5.45 16.49 -2.97
N ALA A 129 -4.53 16.25 -3.89
CA ALA A 129 -3.11 16.57 -3.74
C ALA A 129 -2.87 18.08 -3.60
N ARG A 130 -3.53 18.88 -4.45
CA ARG A 130 -3.51 20.34 -4.38
C ARG A 130 -4.04 20.84 -3.04
N ALA A 131 -5.19 20.32 -2.59
CA ALA A 131 -5.78 20.72 -1.32
C ALA A 131 -4.93 20.32 -0.10
N ALA A 132 -4.17 19.24 -0.22
CA ALA A 132 -3.22 18.81 0.81
C ALA A 132 -1.88 19.58 0.76
N GLY A 133 -1.62 20.37 -0.28
CA GLY A 133 -0.33 21.04 -0.47
C GLY A 133 0.84 20.07 -0.73
N ARG A 134 0.56 18.87 -1.25
CA ARG A 134 1.54 17.80 -1.46
C ARG A 134 1.32 17.13 -2.81
N GLN A 135 2.39 16.61 -3.39
CA GLN A 135 2.28 15.78 -4.59
C GLN A 135 1.85 14.35 -4.21
N LEU A 136 0.96 13.76 -5.01
CA LEU A 136 0.53 12.37 -4.85
C LEU A 136 1.21 11.49 -5.91
N ASP A 137 1.82 10.41 -5.47
CA ASP A 137 2.33 9.35 -6.34
C ASP A 137 1.18 8.56 -6.96
N VAL A 138 1.17 8.46 -8.30
CA VAL A 138 0.11 7.76 -9.03
C VAL A 138 0.70 6.75 -10.00
N TYR A 139 0.14 5.55 -9.96
CA TYR A 139 0.41 4.47 -10.91
C TYR A 139 -0.81 4.30 -11.80
N VAL A 140 -0.62 4.02 -13.08
CA VAL A 140 -1.71 3.59 -13.95
C VAL A 140 -1.99 2.12 -13.68
N ASP A 141 -3.23 1.79 -13.33
CA ASP A 141 -3.70 0.41 -13.16
C ASP A 141 -4.04 -0.17 -14.53
N PHE A 142 -3.41 -1.28 -14.90
CA PHE A 142 -3.60 -1.94 -16.19
C PHE A 142 -4.05 -3.39 -15.98
N ASP A 143 -5.16 -3.76 -16.61
CA ASP A 143 -5.72 -5.11 -16.49
C ASP A 143 -5.00 -6.07 -17.45
N PHE A 144 -4.20 -6.97 -16.91
CA PHE A 144 -3.56 -8.06 -17.65
C PHE A 144 -4.43 -9.32 -17.77
N GLY A 145 -5.73 -9.19 -17.60
CA GLY A 145 -6.68 -10.29 -17.79
C GLY A 145 -7.34 -10.79 -16.50
N LEU A 146 -7.20 -10.06 -15.38
CA LEU A 146 -7.96 -10.35 -14.16
C LEU A 146 -9.42 -9.93 -14.26
N GLY A 147 -9.76 -8.94 -15.11
CA GLY A 147 -11.12 -8.46 -15.28
C GLY A 147 -11.70 -7.80 -14.03
N ARG A 148 -10.88 -7.11 -13.23
CA ARG A 148 -11.31 -6.52 -11.95
C ARG A 148 -11.24 -5.00 -11.95
N THR A 149 -10.06 -4.44 -12.02
CA THR A 149 -9.75 -3.01 -12.13
C THR A 149 -8.65 -2.84 -13.15
N GLY A 150 -8.43 -1.61 -13.58
CA GLY A 150 -7.43 -1.29 -14.57
C GLY A 150 -8.02 -1.00 -15.95
N CYS A 151 -7.37 -0.13 -16.70
CA CYS A 151 -7.68 0.05 -18.10
C CYS A 151 -7.19 -1.16 -18.92
N VAL A 152 -7.90 -1.49 -20.00
CA VAL A 152 -7.63 -2.68 -20.82
C VAL A 152 -6.83 -2.31 -22.07
N GLU A 153 -7.07 -1.11 -22.60
CA GLU A 153 -6.44 -0.66 -23.83
C GLU A 153 -5.13 0.08 -23.57
N TYR A 154 -4.11 -0.20 -24.38
CA TYR A 154 -2.81 0.47 -24.26
C TYR A 154 -2.89 1.99 -24.45
N ASP A 155 -3.75 2.45 -25.37
CA ASP A 155 -3.92 3.87 -25.63
C ASP A 155 -4.52 4.60 -24.42
N ASP A 156 -5.43 3.97 -23.68
CA ASP A 156 -5.95 4.50 -22.42
C ASP A 156 -4.85 4.62 -21.36
N ALA A 157 -4.01 3.58 -21.22
CA ALA A 157 -2.90 3.61 -20.29
C ALA A 157 -1.90 4.73 -20.61
N ILE A 158 -1.59 4.93 -21.90
CA ILE A 158 -0.71 6.01 -22.37
C ILE A 158 -1.33 7.37 -22.10
N ALA A 159 -2.64 7.53 -22.38
CA ALA A 159 -3.37 8.77 -22.13
C ALA A 159 -3.40 9.12 -20.64
N LEU A 160 -3.67 8.14 -19.76
CA LEU A 160 -3.65 8.31 -18.31
C LEU A 160 -2.26 8.70 -17.80
N ALA A 161 -1.21 8.01 -18.26
CA ALA A 161 0.18 8.34 -17.91
C ALA A 161 0.56 9.76 -18.36
N GLY A 162 0.13 10.17 -19.54
CA GLY A 162 0.30 11.53 -20.07
C GLY A 162 -0.40 12.57 -19.21
N ALA A 163 -1.65 12.34 -18.83
CA ALA A 163 -2.43 13.23 -17.98
C ALA A 163 -1.83 13.37 -16.57
N ILE A 164 -1.33 12.26 -15.97
CA ILE A 164 -0.63 12.32 -14.68
C ILE A 164 0.64 13.17 -14.79
N LYS A 165 1.47 12.93 -15.82
CA LYS A 165 2.73 13.68 -16.03
C LYS A 165 2.51 15.16 -16.29
N ALA A 166 1.41 15.54 -16.94
CA ALA A 166 1.07 16.93 -17.22
C ALA A 166 0.57 17.68 -15.97
N ASN A 167 0.23 16.99 -14.90
CA ASN A 167 -0.33 17.59 -13.70
C ASN A 167 0.75 17.86 -12.63
N PRO A 168 0.95 19.12 -12.19
CA PRO A 168 2.01 19.47 -11.24
C PRO A 168 1.80 18.91 -9.83
N HIS A 169 0.58 18.47 -9.50
CA HIS A 169 0.25 17.90 -8.19
C HIS A 169 0.37 16.39 -8.14
N LEU A 170 0.64 15.73 -9.28
CA LEU A 170 0.75 14.27 -9.37
C LEU A 170 2.15 13.87 -9.82
N ALA A 171 2.62 12.72 -9.36
CA ALA A 171 3.87 12.12 -9.81
C ALA A 171 3.57 10.74 -10.45
N PHE A 172 3.83 10.60 -11.74
CA PHE A 172 3.75 9.31 -12.40
C PHE A 172 4.87 8.38 -11.93
N ARG A 173 4.51 7.22 -11.40
CA ARG A 173 5.47 6.24 -10.86
C ARG A 173 5.58 4.96 -11.66
N GLY A 174 4.73 4.76 -12.66
CA GLY A 174 4.73 3.58 -13.51
C GLY A 174 3.35 2.94 -13.63
N LEU A 175 3.36 1.65 -13.94
CA LEU A 175 2.16 0.83 -14.07
C LEU A 175 2.04 -0.09 -12.86
N GLN A 176 0.79 -0.40 -12.49
CA GLN A 176 0.41 -1.53 -11.66
C GLN A 176 -0.34 -2.54 -12.52
N ALA A 177 -0.11 -3.83 -12.25
CA ALA A 177 -0.81 -4.91 -12.90
C ALA A 177 -1.08 -6.07 -11.94
#